data_e9ff89633e2a4f01b0c646d2da0227cd
#
_entry.id   e9ff89633e2a4f01b0c646d2da0227cd
#
_cell.length_a   1.000
_cell.length_b   1.000
_cell.length_c   1.000
_cell.angle_alpha   90.00
_cell.angle_beta   90.00
_cell.angle_gamma   90.00
#
_symmetry.space_group_name_H-M   'P 1'
#
loop_
_entity.id
_entity.type
_entity.pdbx_description
1 polymer ?
#
loop_
_entity_poly.entity_id
_entity_poly.type
_entity_poly.pdbx_seq_one_letter_code
_entity_poly.pdbx_strand_id
1 'polypeptide(L)'
;MYRLQISWSRIVPDGDGEFNEEGIAFYNRLIDDLLARGIEPMICLYHFDMPLNLAEKYNGFLSRKVKEAFVRFGQEMMKRFADKVKYWIVFNEHNLYFADGFEHYSGVLKKELTLSDMYTVFHHTMLAHCELTQFLHENFEAKIGGMLATTEIYPATFSPTDNLYLRKFDEFYNRN
;
A
#
# COMPACT_ATOMS: atom_id res chain seq x y z
N MET A 1 -9.28 -8.55 -15.95
CA MET A 1 -8.64 -8.40 -14.63
C MET A 1 -9.44 -7.41 -13.78
N TYR A 2 -9.61 -7.68 -12.49
CA TYR A 2 -10.29 -6.80 -11.55
C TYR A 2 -9.39 -6.56 -10.32
N ARG A 3 -9.04 -5.29 -10.08
CA ARG A 3 -8.27 -4.89 -8.90
C ARG A 3 -9.20 -4.62 -7.74
N LEU A 4 -8.92 -5.23 -6.59
CA LEU A 4 -9.65 -5.02 -5.34
C LEU A 4 -8.67 -4.84 -4.18
N GLN A 5 -9.14 -4.20 -3.13
CA GLN A 5 -8.42 -4.12 -1.88
C GLN A 5 -8.98 -5.15 -0.90
N ILE A 6 -8.11 -5.77 -0.11
CA ILE A 6 -8.51 -6.44 1.13
C ILE A 6 -8.33 -5.41 2.26
N SER A 7 -9.43 -4.95 2.83
CA SER A 7 -9.38 -3.95 3.91
C SER A 7 -8.74 -4.54 5.16
N TRP A 8 -7.65 -3.91 5.61
CA TRP A 8 -6.95 -4.31 6.82
C TRP A 8 -7.85 -4.25 8.05
N SER A 9 -8.60 -3.16 8.22
CA SER A 9 -9.53 -2.97 9.34
C SER A 9 -10.71 -3.96 9.34
N ARG A 10 -11.08 -4.54 8.19
CA ARG A 10 -12.09 -5.61 8.12
C ARG A 10 -11.51 -6.95 8.56
N ILE A 11 -10.26 -7.21 8.24
CA ILE A 11 -9.58 -8.48 8.54
C ILE A 11 -9.02 -8.49 9.96
N VAL A 12 -8.46 -7.38 10.42
CA VAL A 12 -7.96 -7.19 11.78
C VAL A 12 -8.53 -5.88 12.32
N PRO A 13 -9.71 -5.87 12.96
CA PRO A 13 -10.39 -4.63 13.37
C PRO A 13 -9.53 -3.68 14.21
N ASP A 14 -8.72 -4.22 15.12
CA ASP A 14 -7.78 -3.45 15.95
C ASP A 14 -6.43 -3.19 15.25
N GLY A 15 -6.22 -3.80 14.09
CA GLY A 15 -5.00 -3.70 13.30
C GLY A 15 -3.87 -4.64 13.73
N ASP A 16 -3.75 -4.94 15.01
CA ASP A 16 -2.74 -5.84 15.61
C ASP A 16 -3.33 -7.01 16.40
N GLY A 17 -4.68 -7.09 16.50
CA GLY A 17 -5.44 -8.13 17.21
C GLY A 17 -5.67 -9.41 16.42
N GLU A 18 -6.78 -10.08 16.73
CA GLU A 18 -7.19 -11.35 16.11
C GLU A 18 -7.73 -11.15 14.69
N PHE A 19 -7.61 -12.20 13.87
CA PHE A 19 -8.17 -12.21 12.53
C PHE A 19 -9.67 -12.41 12.55
N ASN A 20 -10.40 -11.62 11.79
CA ASN A 20 -11.83 -11.75 11.58
C ASN A 20 -12.13 -12.76 10.47
N GLU A 21 -12.47 -13.97 10.85
CA GLU A 21 -12.76 -15.05 9.90
C GLU A 21 -13.98 -14.76 9.00
N GLU A 22 -14.97 -13.97 9.47
CA GLU A 22 -16.11 -13.55 8.63
C GLU A 22 -15.63 -12.60 7.52
N GLY A 23 -14.70 -11.70 7.84
CA GLY A 23 -14.06 -10.81 6.86
C GLY A 23 -13.27 -11.60 5.82
N ILE A 24 -12.48 -12.60 6.27
CA ILE A 24 -11.73 -13.49 5.38
C ILE A 24 -12.69 -14.28 4.48
N ALA A 25 -13.75 -14.85 5.03
CA ALA A 25 -14.77 -15.60 4.28
C ALA A 25 -15.47 -14.73 3.22
N PHE A 26 -15.70 -13.44 3.50
CA PHE A 26 -16.25 -12.50 2.53
C PHE A 26 -15.32 -12.36 1.31
N TYR A 27 -14.02 -12.09 1.53
CA TYR A 27 -13.06 -11.96 0.44
C TYR A 27 -12.84 -13.28 -0.30
N ASN A 28 -12.88 -14.41 0.40
CA ASN A 28 -12.81 -15.72 -0.23
C ASN A 28 -13.93 -15.91 -1.27
N ARG A 29 -15.18 -15.64 -0.88
CA ARG A 29 -16.34 -15.73 -1.80
C ARG A 29 -16.22 -14.75 -2.96
N LEU A 30 -15.77 -13.52 -2.71
CA LEU A 30 -15.58 -12.52 -3.78
C LEU A 30 -14.53 -12.96 -4.80
N ILE A 31 -13.40 -13.48 -4.34
CA ILE A 31 -12.33 -13.99 -5.21
C ILE A 31 -12.84 -15.19 -6.02
N ASP A 32 -13.52 -16.13 -5.37
CA ASP A 32 -14.07 -17.32 -6.03
C ASP A 32 -15.11 -16.94 -7.10
N ASP A 33 -15.97 -15.96 -6.85
CA ASP A 33 -16.97 -15.47 -7.79
C ASP A 33 -16.32 -14.76 -9.00
N LEU A 34 -15.25 -13.99 -8.78
CA LEU A 34 -14.48 -13.39 -9.88
C LEU A 34 -13.84 -14.46 -10.77
N LEU A 35 -13.19 -15.44 -10.16
CA LEU A 35 -12.54 -16.55 -10.89
C LEU A 35 -13.56 -17.41 -11.66
N ALA A 36 -14.71 -17.71 -11.07
CA ALA A 36 -15.79 -18.44 -11.72
C ALA A 36 -16.35 -17.73 -12.97
N ARG A 37 -16.21 -16.39 -13.01
CA ARG A 37 -16.58 -15.55 -14.18
C ARG A 37 -15.43 -15.33 -15.16
N GLY A 38 -14.28 -15.96 -14.97
CA GLY A 38 -13.09 -15.78 -15.80
C GLY A 38 -12.41 -14.42 -15.62
N ILE A 39 -12.66 -13.74 -14.49
CA ILE A 39 -12.05 -12.45 -14.14
C ILE A 39 -10.86 -12.71 -13.22
N GLU A 40 -9.66 -12.37 -13.67
CA GLU A 40 -8.44 -12.49 -12.88
C GLU A 40 -8.39 -11.42 -11.78
N PRO A 41 -8.35 -11.78 -10.48
CA PRO A 41 -8.23 -10.81 -9.40
C PRO A 41 -6.80 -10.29 -9.26
N MET A 42 -6.66 -9.00 -8.90
CA MET A 42 -5.43 -8.38 -8.46
C MET A 42 -5.67 -7.77 -7.08
N ILE A 43 -4.99 -8.28 -6.05
CA ILE A 43 -5.18 -7.83 -4.68
C ILE A 43 -4.21 -6.70 -4.33
N CYS A 44 -4.76 -5.62 -3.76
CA CYS A 44 -4.00 -4.57 -3.09
C CYS A 44 -4.13 -4.75 -1.58
N LEU A 45 -3.00 -4.85 -0.86
CA LEU A 45 -2.99 -5.07 0.59
C LEU A 45 -3.22 -3.79 1.38
N TYR A 46 -2.70 -2.66 0.90
CA TYR A 46 -2.88 -1.37 1.56
C TYR A 46 -3.28 -0.28 0.57
N HIS A 47 -4.44 0.34 0.82
CA HIS A 47 -4.96 1.46 0.04
C HIS A 47 -5.55 2.52 0.98
N PHE A 48 -4.68 3.11 1.83
CA PHE A 48 -4.97 4.21 2.75
C PHE A 48 -5.96 3.90 3.89
N ASP A 49 -6.18 2.63 4.19
CA ASP A 49 -7.16 2.18 5.20
C ASP A 49 -6.51 1.71 6.52
N MET A 50 -5.62 2.54 7.06
CA MET A 50 -5.00 2.27 8.36
C MET A 50 -6.06 2.04 9.44
N PRO A 51 -6.04 0.91 10.18
CA PRO A 51 -6.88 0.72 11.35
C PRO A 51 -6.68 1.87 12.35
N LEU A 52 -7.78 2.51 12.77
CA LEU A 52 -7.74 3.72 13.60
C LEU A 52 -6.94 3.51 14.88
N ASN A 53 -7.10 2.36 15.54
CA ASN A 53 -6.34 2.01 16.73
C ASN A 53 -4.81 2.08 16.52
N LEU A 54 -4.32 1.66 15.35
CA LEU A 54 -2.88 1.75 15.04
C LEU A 54 -2.43 3.19 14.77
N ALA A 55 -3.30 4.00 14.14
CA ALA A 55 -3.02 5.41 13.93
C ALA A 55 -2.96 6.17 15.26
N GLU A 56 -3.95 5.98 16.15
CA GLU A 56 -4.03 6.64 17.45
C GLU A 56 -2.93 6.18 18.42
N LYS A 57 -2.68 4.89 18.49
CA LYS A 57 -1.78 4.28 19.47
C LYS A 57 -0.29 4.39 19.07
N TYR A 58 -0.01 4.32 17.77
CA TYR A 58 1.35 4.19 17.26
C TYR A 58 1.72 5.22 16.19
N ASN A 59 0.79 6.09 15.80
CA ASN A 59 0.99 7.09 14.75
C ASN A 59 1.33 6.46 13.38
N GLY A 60 0.58 5.43 13.00
CA GLY A 60 0.71 4.77 11.70
C GLY A 60 2.11 4.21 11.42
N PHE A 61 2.53 4.26 10.17
CA PHE A 61 3.83 3.73 9.74
C PHE A 61 5.06 4.49 10.25
N LEU A 62 4.89 5.53 11.07
CA LEU A 62 6.01 6.04 11.87
C LEU A 62 6.52 4.99 12.88
N SER A 63 5.67 4.04 13.28
CA SER A 63 6.04 2.99 14.22
C SER A 63 6.41 1.69 13.52
N ARG A 64 7.54 1.11 13.91
CA ARG A 64 7.94 -0.23 13.49
C ARG A 64 6.92 -1.31 13.86
N LYS A 65 6.18 -1.13 14.96
CA LYS A 65 5.12 -2.06 15.37
C LYS A 65 4.00 -2.14 14.34
N VAL A 66 3.66 -1.02 13.72
CA VAL A 66 2.64 -0.97 12.65
C VAL A 66 3.16 -1.69 11.40
N LYS A 67 4.44 -1.51 11.04
CA LYS A 67 5.08 -2.28 9.98
C LYS A 67 4.98 -3.79 10.23
N GLU A 68 5.29 -4.24 11.46
CA GLU A 68 5.22 -5.65 11.84
C GLU A 68 3.80 -6.20 11.82
N ALA A 69 2.82 -5.42 12.31
CA ALA A 69 1.40 -5.79 12.24
C ALA A 69 0.91 -5.90 10.78
N PHE A 70 1.34 -4.99 9.91
CA PHE A 70 1.02 -5.03 8.48
C PHE A 70 1.63 -6.24 7.77
N VAL A 71 2.88 -6.57 8.08
CA VAL A 71 3.54 -7.77 7.52
C VAL A 71 2.79 -9.02 7.95
N ARG A 72 2.41 -9.14 9.22
CA ARG A 72 1.58 -10.25 9.73
C ARG A 72 0.25 -10.36 8.97
N PHE A 73 -0.46 -9.23 8.78
CA PHE A 73 -1.70 -9.18 8.01
C PHE A 73 -1.47 -9.63 6.55
N GLY A 74 -0.47 -9.07 5.87
CA GLY A 74 -0.19 -9.41 4.48
C GLY A 74 0.19 -10.88 4.28
N GLN A 75 1.05 -11.42 5.13
CA GLN A 75 1.42 -12.85 5.11
C GLN A 75 0.20 -13.76 5.30
N GLU A 76 -0.70 -13.42 6.21
CA GLU A 76 -1.92 -14.21 6.41
C GLU A 76 -2.84 -14.16 5.17
N MET A 77 -3.01 -12.98 4.54
CA MET A 77 -3.78 -12.88 3.30
C MET A 77 -3.16 -13.68 2.17
N MET A 78 -1.84 -13.69 2.06
CA MET A 78 -1.14 -14.52 1.06
C MET A 78 -1.34 -16.02 1.33
N LYS A 79 -1.24 -16.47 2.58
CA LYS A 79 -1.52 -17.88 2.94
C LYS A 79 -2.94 -18.31 2.59
N ARG A 80 -3.91 -17.41 2.70
CA ARG A 80 -5.34 -17.71 2.43
C ARG A 80 -5.68 -17.69 0.93
N PHE A 81 -4.95 -16.90 0.11
CA PHE A 81 -5.43 -16.59 -1.24
C PHE A 81 -4.37 -16.72 -2.34
N ALA A 82 -3.06 -16.83 -2.06
CA ALA A 82 -2.04 -16.82 -3.10
C ALA A 82 -1.97 -18.11 -3.95
N ASP A 83 -2.61 -19.18 -3.54
CA ASP A 83 -2.81 -20.37 -4.35
C ASP A 83 -3.71 -20.12 -5.56
N LYS A 84 -4.62 -19.16 -5.48
CA LYS A 84 -5.59 -18.81 -6.51
C LYS A 84 -5.50 -17.37 -7.04
N VAL A 85 -4.79 -16.47 -6.36
CA VAL A 85 -4.57 -15.08 -6.79
C VAL A 85 -3.13 -14.90 -7.23
N LYS A 86 -2.95 -14.56 -8.51
CA LYS A 86 -1.63 -14.47 -9.14
C LYS A 86 -0.97 -13.10 -9.04
N TYR A 87 -1.74 -12.04 -8.76
CA TYR A 87 -1.25 -10.66 -8.82
C TYR A 87 -1.51 -9.90 -7.52
N TRP A 88 -0.45 -9.34 -6.95
CA TRP A 88 -0.47 -8.65 -5.67
C TRP A 88 0.17 -7.27 -5.77
N ILE A 89 -0.42 -6.30 -5.10
CA ILE A 89 0.13 -4.96 -4.86
C ILE A 89 0.26 -4.81 -3.36
N VAL A 90 1.44 -4.47 -2.86
CA VAL A 90 1.62 -4.27 -1.41
C VAL A 90 1.01 -2.94 -0.99
N PHE A 91 1.45 -1.85 -1.62
CA PHE A 91 0.98 -0.50 -1.32
C PHE A 91 0.44 0.21 -2.56
N ASN A 92 -0.70 0.88 -2.41
CA ASN A 92 -1.18 1.84 -3.38
C ASN A 92 -0.38 3.14 -3.24
N GLU A 93 0.15 3.65 -4.34
CA GLU A 93 0.77 4.99 -4.45
C GLU A 93 1.74 5.32 -3.30
N HIS A 94 2.63 4.39 -2.96
CA HIS A 94 3.49 4.51 -1.78
C HIS A 94 4.47 5.70 -1.85
N ASN A 95 4.71 6.25 -3.03
CA ASN A 95 5.50 7.48 -3.19
C ASN A 95 4.82 8.74 -2.61
N LEU A 96 3.52 8.67 -2.29
CA LEU A 96 2.82 9.77 -1.62
C LEU A 96 2.91 9.72 -0.10
N TYR A 97 3.29 8.59 0.52
CA TYR A 97 3.22 8.41 1.97
C TYR A 97 4.19 9.29 2.76
N PHE A 98 5.21 9.80 2.12
CA PHE A 98 6.20 10.70 2.71
C PHE A 98 6.16 12.11 2.07
N ALA A 99 5.17 12.39 1.21
CA ALA A 99 4.98 13.71 0.64
C ALA A 99 4.17 14.59 1.60
N ASP A 100 4.56 15.85 1.70
CA ASP A 100 3.86 16.86 2.52
C ASP A 100 2.38 16.98 2.11
N GLY A 101 1.49 16.99 3.10
CA GLY A 101 0.04 17.00 2.91
C GLY A 101 -0.62 15.63 2.69
N PHE A 102 0.16 14.54 2.59
CA PHE A 102 -0.36 13.18 2.39
C PHE A 102 -0.05 12.23 3.57
N GLU A 103 0.33 12.77 4.72
CA GLU A 103 0.74 12.01 5.91
C GLU A 103 -0.34 11.03 6.37
N HIS A 104 -1.60 11.42 6.22
CA HIS A 104 -2.75 10.58 6.58
C HIS A 104 -2.84 9.28 5.77
N TYR A 105 -2.24 9.22 4.57
CA TYR A 105 -2.19 7.98 3.76
C TYR A 105 -1.37 6.89 4.43
N SER A 106 -0.40 7.27 5.26
CA SER A 106 0.40 6.35 6.06
C SER A 106 -0.17 6.10 7.47
N GLY A 107 -1.36 6.64 7.78
CA GLY A 107 -1.99 6.55 9.09
C GLY A 107 -1.34 7.46 10.14
N VAL A 108 -0.55 8.43 9.73
CA VAL A 108 0.09 9.38 10.65
C VAL A 108 -0.89 10.46 11.06
N LEU A 109 -1.06 10.66 12.37
CA LEU A 109 -1.93 11.69 12.96
C LEU A 109 -1.14 12.90 13.48
N LYS A 110 0.18 12.84 13.52
CA LYS A 110 1.06 13.94 13.89
C LYS A 110 0.88 15.08 12.88
N LYS A 111 0.58 16.29 13.35
CA LYS A 111 0.26 17.43 12.50
C LYS A 111 1.44 18.00 11.72
N GLU A 112 2.64 17.89 12.28
CA GLU A 112 3.86 18.40 11.67
C GLU A 112 4.88 17.27 11.59
N LEU A 113 5.18 16.82 10.38
CA LEU A 113 6.22 15.84 10.12
C LEU A 113 7.55 16.53 9.82
N THR A 114 8.59 16.03 10.45
CA THR A 114 9.96 16.36 10.05
C THR A 114 10.36 15.53 8.83
N LEU A 115 11.37 15.97 8.10
CA LEU A 115 11.95 15.18 7.00
C LEU A 115 12.40 13.78 7.48
N SER A 116 12.90 13.67 8.70
CA SER A 116 13.25 12.39 9.34
C SER A 116 12.03 11.49 9.53
N ASP A 117 10.88 12.05 9.93
CA ASP A 117 9.63 11.30 10.06
C ASP A 117 9.18 10.74 8.70
N MET A 118 9.23 11.57 7.65
CA MET A 118 8.86 11.17 6.29
C MET A 118 9.73 10.00 5.79
N TYR A 119 11.06 10.11 5.96
CA TYR A 119 11.96 9.00 5.62
C TYR A 119 11.75 7.76 6.50
N THR A 120 11.33 7.92 7.75
CA THR A 120 10.99 6.80 8.64
C THR A 120 9.76 6.05 8.13
N VAL A 121 8.70 6.76 7.73
CA VAL A 121 7.52 6.17 7.10
C VAL A 121 7.90 5.40 5.84
N PHE A 122 8.68 6.05 4.95
CA PHE A 122 9.14 5.42 3.73
C PHE A 122 9.98 4.16 4.00
N HIS A 123 10.92 4.24 4.94
CA HIS A 123 11.74 3.09 5.33
C HIS A 123 10.89 1.92 5.85
N HIS A 124 9.92 2.18 6.72
CA HIS A 124 9.05 1.12 7.25
C HIS A 124 8.16 0.49 6.19
N THR A 125 7.60 1.30 5.28
CA THR A 125 6.78 0.77 4.18
C THR A 125 7.61 -0.03 3.18
N MET A 126 8.83 0.41 2.87
CA MET A 126 9.76 -0.35 2.01
C MET A 126 10.22 -1.66 2.64
N LEU A 127 10.51 -1.68 3.95
CA LEU A 127 10.83 -2.92 4.66
C LEU A 127 9.64 -3.90 4.61
N ALA A 128 8.42 -3.42 4.87
CA ALA A 128 7.22 -4.25 4.76
C ALA A 128 7.05 -4.81 3.35
N HIS A 129 7.27 -3.97 2.32
CA HIS A 129 7.22 -4.40 0.93
C HIS A 129 8.22 -5.52 0.63
N CYS A 130 9.47 -5.36 1.05
CA CYS A 130 10.51 -6.37 0.85
C CYS A 130 10.19 -7.69 1.57
N GLU A 131 9.78 -7.62 2.84
CA GLU A 131 9.44 -8.81 3.65
C GLU A 131 8.25 -9.58 3.04
N LEU A 132 7.22 -8.89 2.56
CA LEU A 132 6.06 -9.51 1.91
C LEU A 132 6.41 -10.06 0.52
N THR A 133 7.27 -9.38 -0.23
CA THR A 133 7.76 -9.86 -1.53
C THR A 133 8.57 -11.14 -1.37
N GLN A 134 9.49 -11.14 -0.41
CA GLN A 134 10.28 -12.33 -0.10
C GLN A 134 9.37 -13.48 0.32
N PHE A 135 8.44 -13.25 1.25
CA PHE A 135 7.50 -14.27 1.72
C PHE A 135 6.68 -14.88 0.59
N LEU A 136 6.13 -14.02 -0.32
CA LEU A 136 5.35 -14.52 -1.45
C LEU A 136 6.18 -15.40 -2.37
N HIS A 137 7.37 -14.95 -2.77
CA HIS A 137 8.23 -15.69 -3.71
C HIS A 137 8.81 -17.00 -3.14
N GLU A 138 8.99 -17.06 -1.82
CA GLU A 138 9.47 -18.29 -1.16
C GLU A 138 8.37 -19.36 -1.03
N ASN A 139 7.08 -18.96 -1.07
CA ASN A 139 5.99 -19.87 -0.73
C ASN A 139 4.97 -20.08 -1.86
N PHE A 140 4.91 -19.21 -2.86
CA PHE A 140 3.85 -19.23 -3.87
C PHE A 140 4.35 -18.83 -5.27
N GLU A 141 3.70 -19.37 -6.29
CA GLU A 141 3.89 -19.01 -7.70
C GLU A 141 3.00 -17.81 -8.08
N ALA A 142 3.30 -16.63 -7.51
CA ALA A 142 2.54 -15.40 -7.73
C ALA A 142 3.46 -14.20 -7.99
N LYS A 143 2.91 -13.12 -8.51
CA LYS A 143 3.62 -11.88 -8.81
C LYS A 143 3.20 -10.78 -7.85
N ILE A 144 4.16 -10.00 -7.37
CA ILE A 144 3.93 -8.90 -6.44
C ILE A 144 4.71 -7.67 -6.87
N GLY A 145 4.15 -6.50 -6.60
CA GLY A 145 4.78 -5.22 -6.88
C GLY A 145 4.21 -4.09 -6.06
N GLY A 146 4.71 -2.89 -6.31
CA GLY A 146 4.17 -1.64 -5.80
C GLY A 146 3.40 -0.89 -6.89
N MET A 147 2.74 0.18 -6.48
CA MET A 147 2.07 1.13 -7.36
C MET A 147 2.53 2.54 -7.04
N LEU A 148 2.85 3.30 -8.07
CA LEU A 148 3.25 4.70 -7.96
C LEU A 148 2.15 5.61 -8.50
N ALA A 149 1.92 6.75 -7.84
CA ALA A 149 1.21 7.87 -8.42
C ALA A 149 2.18 8.65 -9.30
N THR A 150 1.81 8.83 -10.55
CA THR A 150 2.55 9.66 -11.50
C THR A 150 1.58 10.66 -12.14
N THR A 151 2.06 11.87 -12.37
CA THR A 151 1.25 12.93 -13.00
C THR A 151 1.95 13.37 -14.28
N GLU A 152 1.24 13.28 -15.39
CA GLU A 152 1.71 13.91 -16.62
C GLU A 152 1.60 15.42 -16.50
N ILE A 153 2.70 16.11 -16.80
CA ILE A 153 2.81 17.55 -16.67
C ILE A 153 3.19 18.11 -18.04
N TYR A 154 2.51 19.16 -18.44
CA TYR A 154 2.73 19.82 -19.72
C TYR A 154 3.12 21.30 -19.51
N PRO A 155 3.99 21.87 -20.34
CA PRO A 155 4.30 23.29 -20.25
C PRO A 155 3.07 24.13 -20.64
N ALA A 156 2.85 25.26 -19.96
CA ALA A 156 1.73 26.15 -20.26
C ALA A 156 1.84 26.76 -21.64
N THR A 157 3.08 27.00 -22.12
CA THR A 157 3.39 27.49 -23.46
C THR A 157 4.64 26.79 -24.02
N PHE A 158 4.95 26.98 -25.28
CA PHE A 158 6.21 26.48 -25.89
C PHE A 158 7.44 27.33 -25.54
N SER A 159 7.34 28.27 -24.58
CA SER A 159 8.48 29.10 -24.19
C SER A 159 9.60 28.26 -23.56
N PRO A 160 10.87 28.64 -23.73
CA PRO A 160 11.98 27.96 -23.07
C PRO A 160 11.86 27.96 -21.53
N THR A 161 11.28 29.03 -20.97
CA THR A 161 11.07 29.16 -19.52
C THR A 161 10.06 28.13 -19.01
N ASP A 162 8.90 27.97 -19.64
CA ASP A 162 7.88 27.00 -19.24
C ASP A 162 8.40 25.58 -19.38
N ASN A 163 9.17 25.28 -20.42
CA ASN A 163 9.79 23.99 -20.60
C ASN A 163 10.85 23.68 -19.52
N LEU A 164 11.60 24.71 -19.07
CA LEU A 164 12.55 24.55 -17.96
C LEU A 164 11.83 24.28 -16.64
N TYR A 165 10.72 25.00 -16.36
CA TYR A 165 9.90 24.74 -15.17
C TYR A 165 9.25 23.35 -15.20
N LEU A 166 8.68 22.96 -16.34
CA LEU A 166 8.14 21.62 -16.56
C LEU A 166 9.18 20.55 -16.18
N ARG A 167 10.40 20.65 -16.74
CA ARG A 167 11.46 19.67 -16.48
C ARG A 167 11.82 19.59 -15.00
N LYS A 168 11.99 20.71 -14.32
CA LYS A 168 12.30 20.74 -12.88
C LYS A 168 11.18 20.16 -12.04
N PHE A 169 9.93 20.43 -12.41
CA PHE A 169 8.78 19.91 -11.70
C PHE A 169 8.61 18.40 -11.91
N ASP A 170 8.79 17.92 -13.14
CA ASP A 170 8.76 16.49 -13.46
C ASP A 170 9.88 15.71 -12.76
N GLU A 171 11.09 16.28 -12.72
CA GLU A 171 12.21 15.71 -11.95
C GLU A 171 11.88 15.59 -10.47
N PHE A 172 11.22 16.60 -9.88
CA PHE A 172 10.87 16.60 -8.46
C PHE A 172 9.69 15.64 -8.14
N TYR A 173 8.64 15.62 -8.95
CA TYR A 173 7.42 14.85 -8.64
C TYR A 173 7.45 13.39 -9.10
N ASN A 174 8.08 13.11 -10.23
CA ASN A 174 7.98 11.80 -10.87
C ASN A 174 9.27 10.98 -10.84
N ARG A 175 10.41 11.58 -10.49
CA ARG A 175 11.73 10.92 -10.65
C ARG A 175 12.61 10.90 -9.40
N ASN A 176 12.19 11.53 -8.31
CA ASN A 176 12.93 11.51 -7.04
C ASN A 176 12.43 10.43 -6.08
#